data_788e374951d7850900fdd7f24d9ab966
#
_entry.id   788e374951d7850900fdd7f24d9ab966
#
_cell.length_a   1.000
_cell.length_b   1.000
_cell.length_c   1.000
_cell.angle_alpha   90.00
_cell.angle_beta   90.00
_cell.angle_gamma   90.00
#
_symmetry.space_group_name_H-M   'P 1'
#
loop_
_entity.id
_entity.type
_entity.pdbx_description
1 polymer ?
#
loop_
_entity_poly.entity_id
_entity_poly.type
_entity_poly.pdbx_seq_one_letter_code
_entity_poly.pdbx_strand_id
1 'polypeptide(L)'
;MATSPRQRQYTPDAKGPLDGVRVLDLSRLVAGNMLTQVLGDFGAEVIKVEPPAGDTLRAWKTEGVATNWKIFARSKKSLGLDLRHPEAKALLLALVPTAAIFVESFRPGTLEKMGLAPQRLLEANPRLVIVRISGWGQTGPYKNRPGFGTLVEGMSGFASMNGFPDREPVLPPMYLADSVAGLYGATAVMIALREVEINGGAGTGLDLPLFDPLLAFLGPPAAHHPPPGTGERCCGHR
;
A
#
# COMPACT_ATOMS: atom_id res chain seq x y z
N MET A 1 17.06 -35.44 20.65
CA MET A 1 16.79 -35.79 19.25
C MET A 1 16.09 -34.57 18.61
N ALA A 2 16.76 -33.88 17.71
CA ALA A 2 16.17 -32.77 16.96
C ALA A 2 15.16 -33.37 15.97
N THR A 3 13.87 -33.07 16.14
CA THR A 3 12.84 -33.44 15.17
C THR A 3 13.10 -32.66 13.88
N SER A 4 13.36 -33.38 12.79
CA SER A 4 13.47 -32.80 11.45
C SER A 4 12.22 -31.91 11.19
N PRO A 5 12.39 -30.69 10.63
CA PRO A 5 11.27 -29.87 10.30
C PRO A 5 10.32 -30.63 9.37
N ARG A 6 9.04 -30.68 9.74
CA ARG A 6 8.03 -31.32 8.88
C ARG A 6 8.01 -30.62 7.52
N GLN A 7 8.43 -31.33 6.49
CA GLN A 7 8.19 -30.89 5.12
C GLN A 7 6.68 -30.86 4.88
N ARG A 8 6.13 -29.65 4.69
CA ARG A 8 4.74 -29.52 4.22
C ARG A 8 4.71 -29.83 2.73
N GLN A 9 3.82 -30.72 2.32
CA GLN A 9 3.53 -30.88 0.90
C GLN A 9 2.86 -29.59 0.38
N TYR A 10 3.34 -29.11 -0.76
CA TYR A 10 2.69 -27.99 -1.46
C TYR A 10 1.33 -28.46 -1.97
N THR A 11 0.27 -27.74 -1.61
CA THR A 11 -1.12 -28.01 -2.01
C THR A 11 -1.60 -26.84 -2.85
N PRO A 12 -1.56 -26.94 -4.20
CA PRO A 12 -1.90 -25.82 -5.10
C PRO A 12 -3.29 -25.24 -4.89
N ASP A 13 -4.25 -26.09 -4.51
CA ASP A 13 -5.65 -25.72 -4.32
C ASP A 13 -6.04 -25.44 -2.85
N ALA A 14 -5.03 -25.26 -1.98
CA ALA A 14 -5.29 -24.94 -0.58
C ALA A 14 -5.94 -23.57 -0.47
N LYS A 15 -7.08 -23.55 0.23
CA LYS A 15 -7.79 -22.31 0.57
C LYS A 15 -7.08 -21.59 1.69
N GLY A 16 -6.80 -20.30 1.47
CA GLY A 16 -6.28 -19.42 2.51
C GLY A 16 -7.38 -18.81 3.37
N PRO A 17 -7.02 -18.13 4.47
CA PRO A 17 -8.00 -17.47 5.35
C PRO A 17 -8.78 -16.34 4.65
N LEU A 18 -8.30 -15.82 3.51
CA LEU A 18 -8.97 -14.82 2.70
C LEU A 18 -9.60 -15.38 1.43
N ASP A 19 -9.80 -16.71 1.35
CA ASP A 19 -10.52 -17.31 0.22
C ASP A 19 -11.94 -16.71 0.12
N GLY A 20 -12.32 -16.29 -1.08
CA GLY A 20 -13.57 -15.58 -1.35
C GLY A 20 -13.50 -14.05 -1.23
N VAL A 21 -12.43 -13.50 -0.69
CA VAL A 21 -12.20 -12.05 -0.66
C VAL A 21 -11.62 -11.60 -2.00
N ARG A 22 -12.32 -10.72 -2.71
CA ARG A 22 -11.82 -10.11 -3.96
C ARG A 22 -11.32 -8.71 -3.73
N VAL A 23 -10.15 -8.41 -4.29
CA VAL A 23 -9.47 -7.10 -4.23
C VAL A 23 -9.33 -6.53 -5.65
N LEU A 24 -9.81 -5.31 -5.87
CA LEU A 24 -9.51 -4.51 -7.06
C LEU A 24 -8.31 -3.60 -6.73
N ASP A 25 -7.18 -3.88 -7.33
CA ASP A 25 -5.91 -3.20 -7.08
C ASP A 25 -5.54 -2.26 -8.23
N LEU A 26 -5.81 -0.96 -8.06
CA LEU A 26 -5.43 0.10 -8.99
C LEU A 26 -4.15 0.84 -8.54
N SER A 27 -3.49 0.34 -7.50
CA SER A 27 -2.26 0.95 -7.01
C SER A 27 -1.11 0.81 -8.02
N ARG A 28 -0.05 1.54 -7.81
CA ARG A 28 1.19 1.46 -8.60
C ARG A 28 2.40 1.46 -7.69
N LEU A 29 3.54 1.04 -8.24
CA LEU A 29 4.83 0.97 -7.53
C LEU A 29 4.79 0.00 -6.35
N VAL A 30 5.33 0.38 -5.17
CA VAL A 30 5.62 -0.57 -4.09
C VAL A 30 4.50 -0.67 -3.06
N ALA A 31 4.13 0.41 -2.38
CA ALA A 31 3.28 0.37 -1.19
C ALA A 31 1.96 -0.38 -1.39
N GLY A 32 1.18 -0.01 -2.42
CA GLY A 32 -0.10 -0.67 -2.71
C GLY A 32 0.08 -2.08 -3.25
N ASN A 33 1.10 -2.29 -4.09
CA ASN A 33 1.40 -3.64 -4.57
C ASN A 33 1.80 -4.57 -3.42
N MET A 34 2.53 -4.10 -2.42
CA MET A 34 2.88 -4.87 -1.22
C MET A 34 1.66 -5.16 -0.36
N LEU A 35 0.80 -4.16 -0.11
CA LEU A 35 -0.44 -4.35 0.62
C LEU A 35 -1.27 -5.48 0.02
N THR A 36 -1.55 -5.39 -1.29
CA THR A 36 -2.40 -6.36 -1.98
C THR A 36 -1.72 -7.72 -2.20
N GLN A 37 -0.38 -7.74 -2.27
CA GLN A 37 0.39 -8.98 -2.27
C GLN A 37 0.24 -9.74 -0.94
N VAL A 38 0.29 -9.05 0.20
CA VAL A 38 0.04 -9.68 1.51
C VAL A 38 -1.34 -10.34 1.52
N LEU A 39 -2.39 -9.65 1.07
CA LEU A 39 -3.72 -10.21 1.00
C LEU A 39 -3.78 -11.43 0.06
N GLY A 40 -3.13 -11.35 -1.10
CA GLY A 40 -3.03 -12.46 -2.05
C GLY A 40 -2.28 -13.68 -1.52
N ASP A 41 -1.22 -13.48 -0.74
CA ASP A 41 -0.47 -14.57 -0.11
C ASP A 41 -1.33 -15.33 0.94
N PHE A 42 -2.35 -14.69 1.48
CA PHE A 42 -3.33 -15.31 2.38
C PHE A 42 -4.62 -15.77 1.70
N GLY A 43 -4.67 -15.79 0.37
CA GLY A 43 -5.73 -16.42 -0.41
C GLY A 43 -6.76 -15.47 -1.02
N ALA A 44 -6.62 -14.14 -0.87
CA ALA A 44 -7.50 -13.20 -1.55
C ALA A 44 -7.30 -13.25 -3.07
N GLU A 45 -8.39 -13.13 -3.83
CA GLU A 45 -8.33 -12.96 -5.28
C GLU A 45 -7.99 -11.51 -5.62
N VAL A 46 -6.75 -11.23 -5.96
CA VAL A 46 -6.30 -9.88 -6.32
C VAL A 46 -6.37 -9.69 -7.84
N ILE A 47 -7.20 -8.76 -8.29
CA ILE A 47 -7.28 -8.31 -9.68
C ILE A 47 -6.53 -6.97 -9.78
N LYS A 48 -5.33 -7.04 -10.32
CA LYS A 48 -4.48 -5.88 -10.60
C LYS A 48 -4.96 -5.18 -11.85
N VAL A 49 -5.60 -4.03 -11.69
CA VAL A 49 -6.03 -3.18 -12.81
C VAL A 49 -4.88 -2.24 -13.18
N GLU A 50 -4.38 -2.36 -14.38
CA GLU A 50 -3.23 -1.59 -14.85
C GLU A 50 -3.50 -1.00 -16.25
N PRO A 51 -2.86 0.12 -16.62
CA PRO A 51 -2.97 0.65 -17.97
C PRO A 51 -2.42 -0.36 -18.98
N PRO A 52 -2.74 -0.25 -20.28
CA PRO A 52 -2.22 -1.17 -21.32
C PRO A 52 -0.70 -1.29 -21.35
N ALA A 53 0.03 -0.25 -20.93
CA ALA A 53 1.49 -0.27 -20.79
C ALA A 53 1.98 -1.01 -19.55
N GLY A 54 1.08 -1.42 -18.66
CA GLY A 54 1.40 -2.05 -17.38
C GLY A 54 1.74 -1.06 -16.26
N ASP A 55 1.89 -1.59 -15.05
CA ASP A 55 2.40 -0.84 -13.89
C ASP A 55 3.85 -0.40 -14.14
N THR A 56 4.19 0.82 -13.74
CA THR A 56 5.55 1.36 -13.86
C THR A 56 6.61 0.53 -13.11
N LEU A 57 6.21 -0.24 -12.10
CA LEU A 57 7.09 -1.18 -11.40
C LEU A 57 7.66 -2.27 -12.32
N ARG A 58 6.98 -2.60 -13.42
CA ARG A 58 7.47 -3.55 -14.44
C ARG A 58 8.76 -3.08 -15.12
N ALA A 59 8.98 -1.76 -15.17
CA ALA A 59 10.18 -1.16 -15.74
C ALA A 59 11.38 -1.12 -14.78
N TRP A 60 11.17 -1.36 -13.49
CA TRP A 60 12.26 -1.39 -12.49
C TRP A 60 12.98 -2.73 -12.57
N LYS A 61 14.05 -2.75 -13.37
CA LYS A 61 14.83 -3.95 -13.64
C LYS A 61 16.20 -3.87 -12.97
N THR A 62 16.65 -4.98 -12.40
CA THR A 62 18.01 -5.21 -11.96
C THR A 62 18.62 -6.26 -12.88
N GLU A 63 19.71 -5.92 -13.58
CA GLU A 63 20.36 -6.79 -14.58
C GLU A 63 19.38 -7.34 -15.63
N GLY A 64 18.45 -6.48 -16.09
CA GLY A 64 17.45 -6.85 -17.09
C GLY A 64 16.24 -7.61 -16.55
N VAL A 65 16.22 -8.00 -15.28
CA VAL A 65 15.13 -8.76 -14.64
C VAL A 65 14.25 -7.81 -13.82
N ALA A 66 12.93 -7.86 -14.04
CA ALA A 66 11.93 -7.11 -13.28
C ALA A 66 11.68 -7.78 -11.91
N THR A 67 12.70 -7.85 -11.06
CA THR A 67 12.67 -8.57 -9.77
C THR A 67 11.62 -7.98 -8.83
N ASN A 68 11.54 -6.65 -8.74
CA ASN A 68 10.54 -5.96 -7.91
C ASN A 68 9.11 -6.34 -8.33
N TRP A 69 8.84 -6.35 -9.63
CA TRP A 69 7.54 -6.78 -10.15
C TRP A 69 7.21 -8.22 -9.76
N LYS A 70 8.16 -9.14 -9.94
CA LYS A 70 7.97 -10.55 -9.59
C LYS A 70 7.71 -10.78 -8.10
N ILE A 71 8.26 -9.93 -7.24
CA ILE A 71 8.06 -10.00 -5.78
C ILE A 71 6.70 -9.42 -5.41
N PHE A 72 6.42 -8.18 -5.77
CA PHE A 72 5.25 -7.43 -5.28
C PHE A 72 3.97 -7.71 -6.08
N ALA A 73 4.05 -8.29 -7.26
CA ALA A 73 2.90 -8.61 -8.09
C ALA A 73 2.57 -10.11 -8.15
N ARG A 74 3.25 -10.94 -7.35
CA ARG A 74 2.91 -12.37 -7.26
C ARG A 74 1.49 -12.54 -6.72
N SER A 75 0.88 -13.69 -7.03
CA SER A 75 -0.47 -14.06 -6.60
C SER A 75 -1.58 -13.11 -7.08
N LYS A 76 -1.34 -12.34 -8.17
CA LYS A 76 -2.31 -11.41 -8.74
C LYS A 76 -2.69 -11.78 -10.17
N LYS A 77 -3.94 -11.55 -10.53
CA LYS A 77 -4.44 -11.56 -11.90
C LYS A 77 -4.32 -10.16 -12.48
N SER A 78 -3.77 -10.02 -13.70
CA SER A 78 -3.63 -8.73 -14.36
C SER A 78 -4.82 -8.47 -15.28
N LEU A 79 -5.38 -7.27 -15.19
CA LEU A 79 -6.45 -6.75 -16.04
C LEU A 79 -6.01 -5.43 -16.66
N GLY A 80 -5.74 -5.42 -17.96
CA GLY A 80 -5.37 -4.22 -18.69
C GLY A 80 -6.59 -3.36 -19.01
N LEU A 81 -6.70 -2.16 -18.39
CA LEU A 81 -7.77 -1.20 -18.65
C LEU A 81 -7.21 0.20 -18.84
N ASP A 82 -7.57 0.85 -19.93
CA ASP A 82 -7.31 2.27 -20.11
C ASP A 82 -8.45 3.09 -19.54
N LEU A 83 -8.32 3.52 -18.29
CA LEU A 83 -9.34 4.29 -17.56
C LEU A 83 -9.56 5.70 -18.12
N ARG A 84 -8.93 6.08 -19.22
CA ARG A 84 -9.28 7.29 -19.98
C ARG A 84 -10.55 7.07 -20.80
N HIS A 85 -10.83 5.82 -21.18
CA HIS A 85 -12.01 5.45 -21.95
C HIS A 85 -13.24 5.23 -21.06
N PRO A 86 -14.42 5.73 -21.45
CA PRO A 86 -15.65 5.55 -20.66
C PRO A 86 -16.04 4.08 -20.45
N GLU A 87 -15.84 3.24 -21.45
CA GLU A 87 -16.16 1.81 -21.41
C GLU A 87 -15.31 1.06 -20.37
N ALA A 88 -14.02 1.42 -20.26
CA ALA A 88 -13.14 0.83 -19.27
C ALA A 88 -13.54 1.22 -17.84
N LYS A 89 -14.00 2.46 -17.63
CA LYS A 89 -14.56 2.89 -16.34
C LYS A 89 -15.88 2.18 -16.03
N ALA A 90 -16.75 2.02 -17.01
CA ALA A 90 -18.00 1.29 -16.85
C ALA A 90 -17.74 -0.18 -16.47
N LEU A 91 -16.78 -0.84 -17.13
CA LEU A 91 -16.36 -2.20 -16.77
C LEU A 91 -15.80 -2.27 -15.34
N LEU A 92 -14.94 -1.32 -14.96
CA LEU A 92 -14.41 -1.27 -13.60
C LEU A 92 -15.54 -1.10 -12.57
N LEU A 93 -16.48 -0.19 -12.81
CA LEU A 93 -17.65 0.01 -11.93
C LEU A 93 -18.53 -1.25 -11.85
N ALA A 94 -18.66 -2.01 -12.93
CA ALA A 94 -19.39 -3.28 -12.92
C ALA A 94 -18.69 -4.37 -12.09
N LEU A 95 -17.40 -4.27 -11.87
CA LEU A 95 -16.64 -5.18 -11.00
C LEU A 95 -16.74 -4.81 -9.52
N VAL A 96 -16.99 -3.54 -9.18
CA VAL A 96 -17.04 -3.05 -7.80
C VAL A 96 -18.02 -3.83 -6.91
N PRO A 97 -19.25 -4.18 -7.33
CA PRO A 97 -20.16 -4.98 -6.50
C PRO A 97 -19.64 -6.38 -6.14
N THR A 98 -18.66 -6.88 -6.88
CA THR A 98 -18.08 -8.22 -6.65
C THR A 98 -16.85 -8.20 -5.75
N ALA A 99 -16.37 -7.01 -5.36
CA ALA A 99 -15.14 -6.84 -4.60
C ALA A 99 -15.44 -6.45 -3.15
N ALA A 100 -14.62 -6.95 -2.23
CA ALA A 100 -14.64 -6.52 -0.83
C ALA A 100 -13.71 -5.33 -0.58
N ILE A 101 -12.65 -5.20 -1.39
CA ILE A 101 -11.60 -4.20 -1.20
C ILE A 101 -11.28 -3.52 -2.53
N PHE A 102 -11.11 -2.21 -2.50
CA PHE A 102 -10.64 -1.39 -3.61
C PHE A 102 -9.41 -0.59 -3.16
N VAL A 103 -8.28 -0.75 -3.85
CA VAL A 103 -7.01 -0.09 -3.49
C VAL A 103 -6.57 0.81 -4.64
N GLU A 104 -6.25 2.07 -4.34
CA GLU A 104 -5.71 3.01 -5.31
C GLU A 104 -4.51 3.78 -4.73
N SER A 105 -3.62 4.28 -5.61
CA SER A 105 -2.50 5.13 -5.20
C SER A 105 -2.33 6.34 -6.13
N PHE A 106 -3.42 6.92 -6.57
CA PHE A 106 -3.41 8.15 -7.36
C PHE A 106 -3.15 9.37 -6.47
N ARG A 107 -2.75 10.47 -7.10
CA ARG A 107 -2.71 11.75 -6.40
C ARG A 107 -4.12 12.14 -5.95
N PRO A 108 -4.27 12.76 -4.77
CA PRO A 108 -5.57 13.24 -4.29
C PRO A 108 -6.36 14.01 -5.36
N GLY A 109 -7.65 13.72 -5.48
CA GLY A 109 -8.55 14.30 -6.50
C GLY A 109 -8.49 13.63 -7.88
N THR A 110 -7.55 12.72 -8.15
CA THR A 110 -7.47 12.04 -9.46
C THR A 110 -8.61 11.03 -9.65
N LEU A 111 -8.91 10.24 -8.62
CA LEU A 111 -9.99 9.27 -8.65
C LEU A 111 -11.35 9.95 -8.88
N GLU A 112 -11.56 11.10 -8.24
CA GLU A 112 -12.75 11.95 -8.40
C GLU A 112 -12.86 12.47 -9.84
N LYS A 113 -11.77 12.98 -10.42
CA LYS A 113 -11.73 13.44 -11.81
C LYS A 113 -12.01 12.34 -12.83
N MET A 114 -11.71 11.10 -12.49
CA MET A 114 -12.06 9.93 -13.32
C MET A 114 -13.54 9.57 -13.24
N GLY A 115 -14.32 10.18 -12.34
CA GLY A 115 -15.70 9.82 -12.05
C GLY A 115 -15.83 8.55 -11.21
N LEU A 116 -14.78 8.20 -10.47
CA LEU A 116 -14.69 7.02 -9.59
C LEU A 116 -14.53 7.47 -8.13
N ALA A 117 -15.15 8.61 -7.76
CA ALA A 117 -15.10 9.11 -6.39
C ALA A 117 -15.50 8.02 -5.37
N PRO A 118 -14.91 7.99 -4.16
CA PRO A 118 -15.25 7.00 -3.13
C PRO A 118 -16.75 6.87 -2.89
N GLN A 119 -17.48 7.99 -2.92
CA GLN A 119 -18.94 8.01 -2.79
C GLN A 119 -19.61 7.12 -3.83
N ARG A 120 -19.23 7.27 -5.10
CA ARG A 120 -19.80 6.48 -6.20
C ARG A 120 -19.45 4.98 -6.09
N LEU A 121 -18.27 4.68 -5.59
CA LEU A 121 -17.86 3.28 -5.34
C LEU A 121 -18.72 2.66 -4.21
N LEU A 122 -18.98 3.42 -3.14
CA LEU A 122 -19.84 2.99 -2.03
C LEU A 122 -21.31 2.90 -2.42
N GLU A 123 -21.79 3.75 -3.34
CA GLU A 123 -23.13 3.60 -3.94
C GLU A 123 -23.27 2.29 -4.71
N ALA A 124 -22.21 1.88 -5.44
CA ALA A 124 -22.18 0.61 -6.15
C ALA A 124 -21.99 -0.60 -5.22
N ASN A 125 -21.26 -0.44 -4.13
CA ASN A 125 -21.07 -1.47 -3.10
C ASN A 125 -20.97 -0.83 -1.70
N PRO A 126 -22.06 -0.78 -0.94
CA PRO A 126 -22.08 -0.16 0.40
C PRO A 126 -21.19 -0.86 1.44
N ARG A 127 -20.63 -2.02 1.12
CA ARG A 127 -19.77 -2.81 2.02
C ARG A 127 -18.28 -2.75 1.60
N LEU A 128 -17.93 -1.92 0.61
CA LEU A 128 -16.59 -1.85 0.06
C LEU A 128 -15.62 -1.15 1.02
N VAL A 129 -14.47 -1.77 1.27
CA VAL A 129 -13.32 -1.12 1.92
C VAL A 129 -12.46 -0.45 0.86
N ILE A 130 -12.35 0.88 0.89
CA ILE A 130 -11.59 1.68 -0.08
C ILE A 130 -10.29 2.13 0.58
N VAL A 131 -9.14 1.76 0.02
CA VAL A 131 -7.82 2.19 0.50
C VAL A 131 -7.22 3.18 -0.47
N ARG A 132 -6.90 4.37 0.02
CA ARG A 132 -6.32 5.47 -0.74
C ARG A 132 -4.91 5.75 -0.27
N ILE A 133 -3.92 5.33 -1.06
CA ILE A 133 -2.50 5.44 -0.72
C ILE A 133 -1.93 6.71 -1.36
N SER A 134 -1.24 7.52 -0.58
CA SER A 134 -0.56 8.70 -1.10
C SER A 134 0.66 9.05 -0.23
N GLY A 135 1.51 9.98 -0.65
CA GLY A 135 2.66 10.38 0.17
C GLY A 135 2.25 11.03 1.49
N TRP A 136 1.23 11.91 1.44
CA TRP A 136 0.91 12.85 2.53
C TRP A 136 -0.55 12.81 2.98
N GLY A 137 -1.35 11.84 2.53
CA GLY A 137 -2.76 11.73 2.82
C GLY A 137 -3.65 12.53 1.87
N GLN A 138 -4.97 12.34 2.02
CA GLN A 138 -6.01 12.99 1.23
C GLN A 138 -6.34 14.39 1.74
N THR A 139 -5.91 14.72 2.95
CA THR A 139 -6.16 16.00 3.64
C THR A 139 -4.84 16.67 4.05
N GLY A 140 -4.91 17.80 4.71
CA GLY A 140 -3.73 18.49 5.23
C GLY A 140 -2.97 19.33 4.20
N PRO A 141 -1.95 20.09 4.67
CA PRO A 141 -1.26 21.10 3.86
C PRO A 141 -0.37 20.52 2.75
N TYR A 142 0.08 19.27 2.89
CA TYR A 142 0.95 18.61 1.93
C TYR A 142 0.24 17.71 0.92
N LYS A 143 -1.08 17.52 1.00
CA LYS A 143 -1.84 16.59 0.16
C LYS A 143 -1.58 16.73 -1.35
N ASN A 144 -1.30 17.93 -1.84
CA ASN A 144 -1.05 18.21 -3.25
C ASN A 144 0.44 18.14 -3.64
N ARG A 145 1.34 17.95 -2.67
CA ARG A 145 2.76 17.83 -2.95
C ARG A 145 3.10 16.45 -3.52
N PRO A 146 4.12 16.35 -4.39
CA PRO A 146 4.68 15.06 -4.75
C PRO A 146 5.10 14.29 -3.50
N GLY A 147 4.76 13.01 -3.42
CA GLY A 147 5.11 12.14 -2.30
C GLY A 147 5.60 10.80 -2.81
N PHE A 148 6.78 10.39 -2.36
CA PHE A 148 7.41 9.11 -2.59
C PHE A 148 8.08 8.65 -1.30
N GLY A 149 8.40 7.37 -1.16
CA GLY A 149 9.05 6.81 0.01
C GLY A 149 10.27 7.61 0.45
N THR A 150 11.18 7.92 -0.46
CA THR A 150 12.39 8.71 -0.18
C THR A 150 12.11 10.11 0.41
N LEU A 151 11.08 10.80 -0.07
CA LEU A 151 10.70 12.11 0.46
C LEU A 151 10.11 11.99 1.87
N VAL A 152 9.36 10.93 2.09
CA VAL A 152 8.78 10.61 3.40
C VAL A 152 9.86 10.22 4.40
N GLU A 153 10.83 9.41 4.00
CA GLU A 153 11.98 9.01 4.82
C GLU A 153 12.83 10.21 5.24
N GLY A 154 13.00 11.19 4.35
CA GLY A 154 13.64 12.45 4.70
C GLY A 154 12.80 13.31 5.65
N MET A 155 11.52 13.50 5.33
CA MET A 155 10.63 14.41 6.06
C MET A 155 10.26 13.89 7.46
N SER A 156 10.19 12.56 7.64
CA SER A 156 9.92 11.94 8.95
C SER A 156 11.08 12.05 9.94
N GLY A 157 12.27 12.43 9.47
CA GLY A 157 13.47 12.43 10.28
C GLY A 157 14.24 11.11 10.26
N PHE A 158 13.72 10.05 9.61
CA PHE A 158 14.40 8.76 9.53
C PHE A 158 15.83 8.90 9.01
N ALA A 159 16.00 9.60 7.88
CA ALA A 159 17.31 9.76 7.26
C ALA A 159 18.33 10.46 8.19
N SER A 160 17.88 11.42 9.00
CA SER A 160 18.74 12.13 9.95
C SER A 160 19.13 11.31 11.18
N MET A 161 18.34 10.28 11.51
CA MET A 161 18.62 9.34 12.59
C MET A 161 19.42 8.12 12.13
N ASN A 162 19.51 7.90 10.82
CA ASN A 162 20.23 6.77 10.23
C ASN A 162 21.64 7.19 9.83
N GLY A 163 22.63 6.40 10.19
CA GLY A 163 24.04 6.63 9.85
C GLY A 163 24.91 7.02 11.06
N PHE A 164 25.99 7.72 10.79
CA PHE A 164 26.96 8.15 11.81
C PHE A 164 26.81 9.65 12.10
N PRO A 165 27.07 10.10 13.35
CA PRO A 165 26.90 11.50 13.75
C PRO A 165 27.75 12.52 12.98
N ASP A 166 28.89 12.08 12.46
CA ASP A 166 29.89 12.88 11.73
C ASP A 166 29.71 12.85 10.20
N ARG A 167 28.66 12.21 9.69
CA ARG A 167 28.39 12.04 8.26
C ARG A 167 27.04 12.58 7.85
N GLU A 168 26.84 12.68 6.54
CA GLU A 168 25.54 13.07 6.00
C GLU A 168 24.45 12.04 6.30
N PRO A 169 23.18 12.48 6.45
CA PRO A 169 22.03 11.58 6.58
C PRO A 169 21.97 10.52 5.49
N VAL A 170 21.60 9.29 5.85
CA VAL A 170 21.58 8.16 4.94
C VAL A 170 20.17 7.59 4.81
N LEU A 171 19.74 7.38 3.57
CA LEU A 171 18.50 6.68 3.28
C LEU A 171 18.65 5.16 3.46
N PRO A 172 17.57 4.43 3.75
CA PRO A 172 17.62 2.97 3.82
C PRO A 172 17.89 2.38 2.43
N PRO A 173 18.58 1.22 2.34
CA PRO A 173 18.86 0.57 1.04
C PRO A 173 17.64 -0.20 0.49
N MET A 174 16.44 0.15 0.92
CA MET A 174 15.18 -0.51 0.54
C MET A 174 14.03 0.50 0.54
N TYR A 175 12.85 0.08 0.06
CA TYR A 175 11.62 0.89 0.03
C TYR A 175 10.96 0.90 1.42
N LEU A 176 11.61 1.48 2.44
CA LEU A 176 11.19 1.37 3.83
C LEU A 176 9.80 1.98 4.06
N ALA A 177 9.62 3.25 3.68
CA ALA A 177 8.34 3.93 3.87
C ALA A 177 7.18 3.22 3.16
N ASP A 178 7.41 2.78 1.91
CA ASP A 178 6.43 2.01 1.15
C ASP A 178 6.10 0.68 1.82
N SER A 179 7.12 -0.03 2.33
CA SER A 179 6.95 -1.33 2.96
C SER A 179 6.19 -1.22 4.29
N VAL A 180 6.55 -0.24 5.11
CA VAL A 180 5.84 0.04 6.36
C VAL A 180 4.38 0.39 6.08
N ALA A 181 4.13 1.29 5.12
CA ALA A 181 2.76 1.65 4.73
C ALA A 181 1.99 0.46 4.16
N GLY A 182 2.62 -0.38 3.33
CA GLY A 182 1.99 -1.59 2.78
C GLY A 182 1.54 -2.57 3.87
N LEU A 183 2.39 -2.83 4.87
CA LEU A 183 2.07 -3.71 6.01
C LEU A 183 1.01 -3.10 6.95
N TYR A 184 1.15 -1.81 7.27
CA TYR A 184 0.14 -1.07 8.05
C TYR A 184 -1.21 -1.09 7.35
N GLY A 185 -1.21 -0.84 6.04
CA GLY A 185 -2.40 -0.86 5.21
C GLY A 185 -3.07 -2.23 5.18
N ALA A 186 -2.30 -3.32 5.05
CA ALA A 186 -2.85 -4.68 5.12
C ALA A 186 -3.52 -4.93 6.48
N THR A 187 -2.91 -4.49 7.58
CA THR A 187 -3.50 -4.58 8.93
C THR A 187 -4.79 -3.76 9.03
N ALA A 188 -4.78 -2.51 8.57
CA ALA A 188 -5.96 -1.64 8.59
C ALA A 188 -7.12 -2.22 7.76
N VAL A 189 -6.81 -2.80 6.60
CA VAL A 189 -7.79 -3.50 5.76
C VAL A 189 -8.42 -4.67 6.49
N MET A 190 -7.64 -5.49 7.19
CA MET A 190 -8.16 -6.63 7.96
C MET A 190 -9.08 -6.17 9.09
N ILE A 191 -8.77 -5.05 9.77
CA ILE A 191 -9.63 -4.46 10.80
C ILE A 191 -10.94 -3.98 10.17
N ALA A 192 -10.89 -3.26 9.05
CA ALA A 192 -12.07 -2.78 8.35
C ALA A 192 -12.94 -3.93 7.80
N LEU A 193 -12.33 -4.96 7.23
CA LEU A 193 -13.02 -6.16 6.78
C LEU A 193 -13.75 -6.85 7.93
N ARG A 194 -13.10 -7.00 9.06
CA ARG A 194 -13.73 -7.57 10.25
C ARG A 194 -14.96 -6.77 10.67
N GLU A 195 -14.90 -5.44 10.66
CA GLU A 195 -16.07 -4.61 10.95
C GLU A 195 -17.22 -4.86 9.98
N VAL A 196 -16.92 -4.93 8.69
CA VAL A 196 -17.92 -5.18 7.63
C VAL A 196 -18.49 -6.61 7.72
N GLU A 197 -17.67 -7.63 7.93
CA GLU A 197 -18.08 -9.03 7.84
C GLU A 197 -18.76 -9.53 9.12
N ILE A 198 -18.22 -9.19 10.28
CA ILE A 198 -18.65 -9.74 11.58
C ILE A 198 -19.66 -8.82 12.28
N ASN A 199 -19.41 -7.51 12.27
CA ASN A 199 -20.25 -6.55 12.96
C ASN A 199 -21.38 -5.98 12.08
N GLY A 200 -21.41 -6.36 10.78
CA GLY A 200 -22.42 -5.88 9.84
C GLY A 200 -22.25 -4.38 9.49
N GLY A 201 -21.05 -3.84 9.68
CA GLY A 201 -20.73 -2.45 9.38
C GLY A 201 -20.82 -2.11 7.89
N ALA A 202 -20.95 -0.84 7.60
CA ALA A 202 -20.85 -0.31 6.24
C ALA A 202 -19.40 -0.31 5.76
N GLY A 203 -19.20 -0.25 4.45
CA GLY A 203 -17.91 -0.01 3.83
C GLY A 203 -17.32 1.33 4.28
N THR A 204 -16.00 1.45 4.20
CA THR A 204 -15.28 2.62 4.70
C THR A 204 -14.13 3.02 3.79
N GLY A 205 -13.74 4.30 3.85
CA GLY A 205 -12.52 4.81 3.23
C GLY A 205 -11.36 4.84 4.23
N LEU A 206 -10.25 4.23 3.86
CA LEU A 206 -8.99 4.28 4.60
C LEU A 206 -8.04 5.24 3.86
N ASP A 207 -7.69 6.35 4.48
CA ASP A 207 -6.60 7.23 4.03
C ASP A 207 -5.29 6.65 4.57
N LEU A 208 -4.41 6.24 3.67
CA LEU A 208 -3.13 5.60 4.00
C LEU A 208 -1.97 6.43 3.43
N PRO A 209 -1.54 7.48 4.12
CA PRO A 209 -0.32 8.18 3.73
C PRO A 209 0.91 7.32 4.00
N LEU A 210 1.96 7.49 3.20
CA LEU A 210 3.25 6.84 3.50
C LEU A 210 3.90 7.41 4.77
N PHE A 211 3.60 8.68 5.07
CA PHE A 211 4.22 9.44 6.16
C PHE A 211 3.81 8.93 7.54
N ASP A 212 2.51 8.78 7.80
CA ASP A 212 1.98 8.50 9.14
C ASP A 212 2.45 7.14 9.68
N PRO A 213 2.39 6.03 8.92
CA PRO A 213 2.93 4.75 9.37
C PRO A 213 4.43 4.79 9.67
N LEU A 214 5.22 5.48 8.82
CA LEU A 214 6.65 5.58 9.06
C LEU A 214 6.95 6.44 10.30
N LEU A 215 6.25 7.55 10.49
CA LEU A 215 6.39 8.40 11.67
C LEU A 215 6.02 7.63 12.94
N ALA A 216 4.92 6.87 12.92
CA ALA A 216 4.53 6.01 14.03
C ALA A 216 5.57 4.91 14.31
N PHE A 217 6.19 4.36 13.27
CA PHE A 217 7.25 3.34 13.38
C PHE A 217 8.52 3.89 14.03
N LEU A 218 8.85 5.17 13.85
CA LEU A 218 9.98 5.82 14.50
C LEU A 218 9.80 5.95 16.02
N GLY A 219 8.57 5.98 16.51
CA GLY A 219 8.27 5.97 17.94
C GLY A 219 8.72 7.24 18.70
N PRO A 220 9.40 7.10 19.86
CA PRO A 220 9.72 8.21 20.76
C PRO A 220 10.45 9.39 20.12
N PRO A 221 11.44 9.23 19.24
CA PRO A 221 12.11 10.35 18.60
C PRO A 221 11.18 11.33 17.87
N ALA A 222 10.09 10.82 17.29
CA ALA A 222 9.11 11.65 16.60
C ALA A 222 8.30 12.54 17.58
N ALA A 223 8.18 12.14 18.84
CA ALA A 223 7.49 12.90 19.91
C ALA A 223 8.42 13.79 20.72
N HIS A 224 9.73 13.61 20.60
CA HIS A 224 10.72 14.43 21.31
C HIS A 224 10.94 15.74 20.58
N HIS A 225 10.62 16.84 21.24
CA HIS A 225 10.99 18.18 20.81
C HIS A 225 12.12 18.71 21.73
N PRO A 226 13.40 18.42 21.41
CA PRO A 226 14.51 19.01 22.17
C PRO A 226 14.49 20.52 21.99
N PRO A 227 15.01 21.29 22.96
CA PRO A 227 15.17 22.74 22.84
C PRO A 227 15.90 23.10 21.52
N PRO A 228 15.61 24.27 20.92
CA PRO A 228 16.30 24.71 19.72
C PRO A 228 17.82 24.67 19.89
N GLY A 229 18.52 24.00 18.96
CA GLY A 229 19.98 23.81 18.98
C GLY A 229 20.50 22.55 19.67
N THR A 230 19.65 21.74 20.31
CA THR A 230 20.06 20.48 20.96
C THR A 230 19.62 19.23 20.22
N GLY A 231 19.14 19.37 18.99
CA GLY A 231 18.65 18.26 18.18
C GLY A 231 19.72 17.16 18.03
N GLU A 232 19.37 15.96 18.43
CA GLU A 232 20.19 14.77 18.21
C GLU A 232 20.35 14.56 16.70
N ARG A 233 21.54 14.85 16.20
CA ARG A 233 21.94 14.45 14.85
C ARG A 233 22.42 13.02 14.90
N CYS A 234 21.86 12.18 14.06
CA CYS A 234 22.26 10.78 13.87
C CYS A 234 22.49 10.01 15.17
N CYS A 235 21.42 9.50 15.78
CA CYS A 235 21.52 8.53 16.86
C CYS A 235 21.82 7.14 16.28
N GLY A 236 22.99 6.96 15.68
CA GLY A 236 23.55 5.62 15.53
C GLY A 236 23.60 4.99 16.93
N HIS A 237 23.05 3.78 17.09
CA HIS A 237 23.05 3.07 18.37
C HIS A 237 24.41 3.22 19.05
N ARG A 238 24.42 3.78 20.28
CA ARG A 238 25.52 3.67 21.20
C ARG A 238 25.58 2.24 21.73
#